data_675fb03c687f0abb4c5e9076b2f52f79
#
_entry.id   675fb03c687f0abb4c5e9076b2f52f79
#
_cell.length_a   1.000
_cell.length_b   1.000
_cell.length_c   1.000
_cell.angle_alpha   90.00
_cell.angle_beta   90.00
_cell.angle_gamma   90.00
#
_symmetry.space_group_name_H-M   'P 1'
#
loop_
_entity.id
_entity.type
_entity.pdbx_description
1 polymer ?
#
loop_
_entity_poly.entity_id
_entity_poly.type
_entity_poly.pdbx_seq_one_letter_code
_entity_poly.pdbx_strand_id
1 'polypeptide(L)'
;FTMQTALVPTIAPVAAERWSRRVPVASPWLHEEVARRMQERLQWITLQPGSWLDWEPLTGGLQGHALVAGRYPQAHGYVLHATQAQTQAARAALTASWWKPARWRGGRLAFDPPAEPVQMLWANMALHMASDPLALLARWHELLAVDGFLMFSCLGPDTLKSLRRLYATRGWPAPSHTFTDMHDWGDML
;
A
#
# COMPACT_ATOMS: atom_id res chain seq x y z
N PHE A 1 33.04 -12.46 9.07
CA PHE A 1 31.90 -11.90 9.82
C PHE A 1 30.64 -12.19 9.04
N THR A 2 29.92 -13.23 9.44
CA THR A 2 28.63 -13.59 8.89
C THR A 2 27.62 -12.62 9.52
N MET A 3 27.17 -11.62 8.77
CA MET A 3 26.00 -10.84 9.16
C MET A 3 24.81 -11.81 9.20
N GLN A 4 24.39 -12.15 10.40
CA GLN A 4 23.12 -12.81 10.63
C GLN A 4 22.05 -11.80 10.24
N THR A 5 21.46 -11.95 9.05
CA THR A 5 20.33 -11.14 8.61
C THR A 5 19.21 -11.38 9.62
N ALA A 6 19.01 -10.45 10.54
CA ALA A 6 17.93 -10.53 11.50
C ALA A 6 16.63 -10.62 10.69
N LEU A 7 15.89 -11.72 10.85
CA LEU A 7 14.60 -11.92 10.20
C LEU A 7 13.69 -10.75 10.59
N VAL A 8 13.25 -10.00 9.59
CA VAL A 8 12.29 -8.90 9.79
C VAL A 8 11.01 -9.48 10.39
N PRO A 9 10.49 -8.93 11.49
CA PRO A 9 9.24 -9.42 12.08
C PRO A 9 8.10 -9.32 11.07
N THR A 10 7.39 -10.42 10.88
CA THR A 10 6.31 -10.50 9.88
C THR A 10 5.05 -11.11 10.46
N ILE A 11 3.94 -10.88 9.80
CA ILE A 11 2.68 -11.57 10.06
C ILE A 11 2.81 -13.06 9.72
N ALA A 12 2.13 -13.91 10.47
CA ALA A 12 2.09 -15.35 10.16
C ALA A 12 1.59 -15.60 8.73
N PRO A 13 2.27 -16.46 7.93
CA PRO A 13 1.93 -16.68 6.51
C PRO A 13 0.45 -17.01 6.27
N VAL A 14 -0.15 -17.84 7.13
CA VAL A 14 -1.58 -18.18 7.05
C VAL A 14 -2.48 -16.96 7.24
N ALA A 15 -2.10 -16.03 8.14
CA ALA A 15 -2.85 -14.80 8.36
C ALA A 15 -2.68 -13.82 7.18
N ALA A 16 -1.47 -13.71 6.63
CA ALA A 16 -1.19 -12.92 5.43
C ALA A 16 -2.02 -13.43 4.24
N GLU A 17 -2.05 -14.75 4.03
CA GLU A 17 -2.84 -15.37 2.95
C GLU A 17 -4.34 -15.12 3.11
N ARG A 18 -4.87 -15.25 4.33
CA ARG A 18 -6.28 -14.92 4.60
C ARG A 18 -6.58 -13.45 4.33
N TRP A 19 -5.68 -12.56 4.70
CA TRP A 19 -5.82 -11.13 4.44
C TRP A 19 -5.77 -10.83 2.94
N SER A 20 -4.80 -11.37 2.22
CA SER A 20 -4.60 -11.12 0.78
C SER A 20 -5.74 -11.63 -0.10
N ARG A 21 -6.57 -12.56 0.40
CA ARG A 21 -7.74 -13.07 -0.32
C ARG A 21 -9.04 -12.31 -0.01
N ARG A 22 -9.03 -11.37 0.94
CA ARG A 22 -10.24 -10.64 1.29
C ARG A 22 -10.62 -9.67 0.17
N VAL A 23 -11.92 -9.65 -0.12
CA VAL A 23 -12.55 -8.63 -0.95
C VAL A 23 -13.44 -7.80 -0.02
N PRO A 24 -12.96 -6.70 0.53
CA PRO A 24 -13.75 -5.87 1.45
C PRO A 24 -14.87 -5.18 0.68
N VAL A 25 -16.03 -5.02 1.32
CA VAL A 25 -17.17 -4.25 0.77
C VAL A 25 -16.83 -2.76 0.69
N ALA A 26 -16.00 -2.30 1.63
CA ALA A 26 -15.49 -0.92 1.66
C ALA A 26 -14.07 -0.94 2.22
N SER A 27 -13.25 0.01 1.82
CA SER A 27 -11.92 0.21 2.38
C SER A 27 -12.02 0.52 3.88
N PRO A 28 -11.09 0.01 4.73
CA PRO A 28 -11.09 0.31 6.15
C PRO A 28 -10.93 1.82 6.40
N TRP A 29 -11.76 2.38 7.28
CA TRP A 29 -11.74 3.83 7.56
C TRP A 29 -10.36 4.35 7.99
N LEU A 30 -9.62 3.55 8.77
CA LEU A 30 -8.26 3.91 9.21
C LEU A 30 -7.31 4.02 8.02
N HIS A 31 -7.41 3.10 7.06
CA HIS A 31 -6.56 3.12 5.86
C HIS A 31 -6.90 4.34 4.99
N GLU A 32 -8.19 4.71 4.89
CA GLU A 32 -8.59 5.93 4.17
C GLU A 32 -8.04 7.20 4.83
N GLU A 33 -8.07 7.29 6.17
CA GLU A 33 -7.49 8.44 6.88
C GLU A 33 -5.96 8.49 6.74
N VAL A 34 -5.27 7.35 6.78
CA VAL A 34 -3.82 7.30 6.52
C VAL A 34 -3.52 7.71 5.08
N ALA A 35 -4.28 7.22 4.10
CA ALA A 35 -4.14 7.59 2.70
C ALA A 35 -4.33 9.10 2.47
N ARG A 36 -5.33 9.70 3.12
CA ARG A 36 -5.57 11.13 3.05
C ARG A 36 -4.36 11.93 3.55
N ARG A 37 -3.81 11.57 4.73
CA ARG A 37 -2.62 12.22 5.29
C ARG A 37 -1.37 11.98 4.45
N MET A 38 -1.24 10.78 3.90
CA MET A 38 -0.12 10.43 3.02
C MET A 38 -0.18 11.24 1.72
N GLN A 39 -1.39 11.40 1.14
CA GLN A 39 -1.60 12.21 -0.06
C GLN A 39 -1.24 13.69 0.16
N GLU A 40 -1.54 14.26 1.33
CA GLU A 40 -1.18 15.64 1.67
C GLU A 40 0.34 15.87 1.58
N ARG A 41 1.15 14.85 1.87
CA ARG A 41 2.61 14.93 1.81
C ARG A 41 3.17 14.98 0.39
N LEU A 42 2.40 14.56 -0.61
CA LEU A 42 2.79 14.68 -2.02
C LEU A 42 2.98 16.14 -2.45
N GLN A 43 2.45 17.12 -1.70
CA GLN A 43 2.68 18.54 -1.99
C GLN A 43 4.17 18.94 -1.91
N TRP A 44 4.98 18.20 -1.15
CA TRP A 44 6.41 18.45 -0.99
C TRP A 44 7.25 17.79 -2.07
N ILE A 45 6.66 16.93 -2.89
CA ILE A 45 7.34 16.22 -3.97
C ILE A 45 7.16 17.02 -5.25
N THR A 46 8.28 17.47 -5.82
CA THR A 46 8.29 18.31 -7.03
C THR A 46 8.07 17.51 -8.30
N LEU A 47 8.39 16.21 -8.29
CA LEU A 47 8.16 15.33 -9.43
C LEU A 47 6.67 15.22 -9.74
N GLN A 48 6.32 15.42 -11.02
CA GLN A 48 4.96 15.21 -11.53
C GLN A 48 4.95 13.90 -12.32
N PRO A 49 4.52 12.78 -11.74
CA PRO A 49 4.57 11.50 -12.40
C PRO A 49 3.60 11.46 -13.59
N GLY A 50 4.10 11.03 -14.75
CA GLY A 50 3.28 10.71 -15.92
C GLY A 50 2.63 9.33 -15.83
N SER A 51 3.13 8.46 -14.92
CA SER A 51 2.57 7.15 -14.62
C SER A 51 2.70 6.81 -13.15
N TRP A 52 1.72 6.13 -12.60
CA TRP A 52 1.73 5.69 -11.20
C TRP A 52 0.96 4.38 -11.00
N LEU A 53 1.37 3.63 -9.99
CA LEU A 53 0.78 2.36 -9.62
C LEU A 53 0.20 2.45 -8.21
N ASP A 54 -1.07 2.08 -8.04
CA ASP A 54 -1.72 1.90 -6.74
C ASP A 54 -1.72 0.41 -6.37
N TRP A 55 -1.06 0.12 -5.27
CA TRP A 55 -0.94 -1.23 -4.75
C TRP A 55 -2.11 -1.55 -3.83
N GLU A 56 -3.01 -2.42 -4.27
CA GLU A 56 -4.15 -2.94 -3.50
C GLU A 56 -5.11 -1.87 -2.93
N PRO A 57 -5.64 -0.93 -3.74
CA PRO A 57 -6.52 0.13 -3.25
C PRO A 57 -7.81 -0.33 -2.57
N LEU A 58 -8.31 -1.54 -2.80
CA LEU A 58 -9.48 -2.06 -2.06
C LEU A 58 -9.24 -2.12 -0.56
N THR A 59 -8.04 -2.49 -0.16
CA THR A 59 -7.60 -2.53 1.23
C THR A 59 -6.86 -1.26 1.62
N GLY A 60 -6.07 -0.70 0.70
CA GLY A 60 -5.27 0.50 0.92
C GLY A 60 -6.07 1.80 1.00
N GLY A 61 -7.20 1.90 0.30
CA GLY A 61 -8.06 3.08 0.32
C GLY A 61 -8.52 3.53 -1.06
N LEU A 62 -9.80 3.32 -1.37
CA LEU A 62 -10.41 3.77 -2.63
C LEU A 62 -10.55 5.29 -2.71
N GLN A 63 -10.80 5.96 -1.57
CA GLN A 63 -10.81 7.43 -1.51
C GLN A 63 -9.39 7.97 -1.66
N GLY A 64 -8.39 7.31 -1.05
CA GLY A 64 -6.98 7.61 -1.25
C GLY A 64 -6.57 7.55 -2.71
N HIS A 65 -6.99 6.50 -3.42
CA HIS A 65 -6.81 6.39 -4.88
C HIS A 65 -7.40 7.61 -5.61
N ALA A 66 -8.63 7.99 -5.28
CA ALA A 66 -9.30 9.13 -5.93
C ALA A 66 -8.57 10.45 -5.67
N LEU A 67 -8.00 10.65 -4.48
CA LEU A 67 -7.20 11.83 -4.14
C LEU A 67 -5.91 11.90 -4.97
N VAL A 68 -5.19 10.78 -5.11
CA VAL A 68 -3.98 10.71 -5.93
C VAL A 68 -4.29 10.91 -7.41
N ALA A 69 -5.33 10.27 -7.94
CA ALA A 69 -5.79 10.46 -9.31
C ALA A 69 -6.21 11.91 -9.59
N GLY A 70 -6.86 12.56 -8.60
CA GLY A 70 -7.23 13.98 -8.70
C GLY A 70 -6.02 14.92 -8.67
N ARG A 71 -4.95 14.54 -7.98
CA ARG A 71 -3.70 15.29 -7.94
C ARG A 71 -2.91 15.21 -9.24
N TYR A 72 -2.91 14.05 -9.89
CA TYR A 72 -2.20 13.78 -11.14
C TYR A 72 -3.17 13.40 -12.27
N PRO A 73 -4.04 14.32 -12.70
CA PRO A 73 -5.15 14.00 -13.58
C PRO A 73 -4.75 13.60 -14.99
N GLN A 74 -3.50 13.87 -15.40
CA GLN A 74 -2.95 13.50 -16.71
C GLN A 74 -2.14 12.21 -16.65
N ALA A 75 -1.82 11.72 -15.45
CA ALA A 75 -1.00 10.54 -15.27
C ALA A 75 -1.78 9.26 -15.64
N HIS A 76 -1.06 8.28 -16.19
CA HIS A 76 -1.58 6.94 -16.39
C HIS A 76 -1.55 6.18 -15.07
N GLY A 77 -2.71 5.86 -14.52
CA GLY A 77 -2.86 5.07 -13.30
C GLY A 77 -2.91 3.58 -13.60
N TYR A 78 -2.24 2.81 -12.76
CA TYR A 78 -2.32 1.34 -12.74
C TYR A 78 -2.82 0.89 -11.38
N VAL A 79 -3.59 -0.19 -11.35
CA VAL A 79 -4.09 -0.81 -10.12
C VAL A 79 -3.70 -2.28 -10.12
N LEU A 80 -2.99 -2.71 -9.10
CA LEU A 80 -2.64 -4.12 -8.91
C LEU A 80 -3.25 -4.69 -7.63
N HIS A 81 -3.70 -5.92 -7.74
CA HIS A 81 -4.19 -6.73 -6.63
C HIS A 81 -3.62 -8.14 -6.70
N ALA A 82 -3.58 -8.83 -5.56
CA ALA A 82 -3.09 -10.20 -5.48
C ALA A 82 -3.98 -11.22 -6.19
N THR A 83 -5.28 -10.95 -6.31
CA THR A 83 -6.25 -11.89 -6.90
C THR A 83 -7.10 -11.25 -7.99
N GLN A 84 -7.55 -12.07 -8.94
CA GLN A 84 -8.46 -11.63 -9.99
C GLN A 84 -9.81 -11.14 -9.42
N ALA A 85 -10.30 -11.76 -8.35
CA ALA A 85 -11.54 -11.32 -7.69
C ALA A 85 -11.42 -9.90 -7.14
N GLN A 86 -10.28 -9.57 -6.50
CA GLN A 86 -9.99 -8.21 -6.04
C GLN A 86 -9.85 -7.23 -7.19
N THR A 87 -9.16 -7.61 -8.27
CA THR A 87 -9.03 -6.78 -9.47
C THR A 87 -10.40 -6.45 -10.07
N GLN A 88 -11.30 -7.44 -10.16
CA GLN A 88 -12.67 -7.21 -10.64
C GLN A 88 -13.47 -6.29 -9.71
N ALA A 89 -13.38 -6.50 -8.40
CA ALA A 89 -14.03 -5.64 -7.42
C ALA A 89 -13.50 -4.20 -7.46
N ALA A 90 -12.18 -4.03 -7.57
CA ALA A 90 -11.56 -2.70 -7.72
C ALA A 90 -11.99 -2.02 -9.02
N ARG A 91 -12.00 -2.77 -10.12
CA ARG A 91 -12.51 -2.28 -11.41
C ARG A 91 -13.95 -1.80 -11.26
N ALA A 92 -14.84 -2.60 -10.67
CA ALA A 92 -16.22 -2.20 -10.44
C ALA A 92 -16.32 -0.94 -9.57
N ALA A 93 -15.59 -0.87 -8.45
CA ALA A 93 -15.63 0.27 -7.54
C ALA A 93 -15.09 1.56 -8.16
N LEU A 94 -13.97 1.47 -8.88
CA LEU A 94 -13.29 2.64 -9.46
C LEU A 94 -13.92 3.09 -10.79
N THR A 95 -14.64 2.20 -11.49
CA THR A 95 -15.29 2.53 -12.76
C THR A 95 -16.79 2.82 -12.64
N ALA A 96 -17.43 2.48 -11.53
CA ALA A 96 -18.89 2.62 -11.33
C ALA A 96 -19.41 4.07 -11.43
N SER A 97 -18.56 5.07 -11.28
CA SER A 97 -18.96 6.48 -11.30
C SER A 97 -18.78 7.14 -12.68
N TRP A 98 -19.36 6.55 -13.71
CA TRP A 98 -19.27 7.07 -15.09
C TRP A 98 -19.90 8.46 -15.31
N TRP A 99 -20.74 8.92 -14.37
CA TRP A 99 -21.37 10.24 -14.42
C TRP A 99 -20.49 11.39 -13.89
N LYS A 100 -19.30 11.13 -13.33
CA LYS A 100 -18.45 12.21 -12.80
C LYS A 100 -17.66 12.88 -13.93
N PRO A 101 -17.80 14.22 -14.11
CA PRO A 101 -17.10 15.00 -15.16
C PRO A 101 -15.57 14.91 -15.11
N ALA A 102 -15.00 14.57 -13.95
CA ALA A 102 -13.56 14.38 -13.78
C ALA A 102 -12.97 13.26 -14.67
N ARG A 103 -13.78 12.26 -15.08
CA ARG A 103 -13.36 11.18 -15.97
C ARG A 103 -13.09 11.65 -17.42
N TRP A 104 -13.65 12.78 -17.81
CA TRP A 104 -13.45 13.37 -19.14
C TRP A 104 -12.13 14.15 -19.25
N ARG A 105 -11.40 14.32 -18.15
CA ARG A 105 -10.16 15.12 -18.07
C ARG A 105 -8.87 14.31 -18.12
N GLY A 106 -8.89 13.06 -18.53
CA GLY A 106 -7.75 12.49 -19.23
C GLY A 106 -6.87 11.44 -18.56
N GLY A 107 -7.03 11.05 -17.32
CA GLY A 107 -6.22 9.95 -16.75
C GLY A 107 -6.70 8.59 -17.26
N ARG A 108 -5.80 7.79 -17.85
CA ARG A 108 -6.08 6.38 -18.17
C ARG A 108 -5.91 5.55 -16.91
N LEU A 109 -6.83 4.63 -16.64
CA LEU A 109 -6.71 3.66 -15.55
C LEU A 109 -6.68 2.25 -16.12
N ALA A 110 -5.60 1.52 -15.81
CA ALA A 110 -5.40 0.13 -16.20
C ALA A 110 -5.40 -0.78 -14.96
N PHE A 111 -5.81 -2.03 -15.13
CA PHE A 111 -5.89 -3.04 -14.07
C PHE A 111 -4.99 -4.25 -14.37
N ASP A 112 -4.09 -4.08 -15.30
CA ASP A 112 -3.05 -5.03 -15.66
C ASP A 112 -1.69 -4.47 -15.20
N PRO A 113 -0.69 -5.32 -14.97
CA PRO A 113 0.66 -4.85 -14.66
C PRO A 113 1.15 -3.85 -15.71
N PRO A 114 1.82 -2.76 -15.29
CA PRO A 114 2.41 -1.83 -16.25
C PRO A 114 3.45 -2.55 -17.12
N ALA A 115 3.46 -2.26 -18.43
CA ALA A 115 4.46 -2.81 -19.35
C ALA A 115 5.85 -2.21 -19.12
N GLU A 116 5.91 -0.97 -18.65
CA GLU A 116 7.13 -0.24 -18.30
C GLU A 116 7.07 0.20 -16.84
N PRO A 117 8.22 0.35 -16.16
CA PRO A 117 8.26 0.85 -14.79
C PRO A 117 7.57 2.20 -14.64
N VAL A 118 6.89 2.41 -13.51
CA VAL A 118 6.14 3.63 -13.21
C VAL A 118 6.97 4.66 -12.45
N GLN A 119 6.64 5.93 -12.59
CA GLN A 119 7.36 7.01 -11.90
C GLN A 119 6.94 7.20 -10.44
N MET A 120 5.80 6.68 -10.03
CA MET A 120 5.37 6.65 -8.65
C MET A 120 4.68 5.33 -8.31
N LEU A 121 5.06 4.73 -7.19
CA LEU A 121 4.33 3.62 -6.60
C LEU A 121 3.71 4.08 -5.29
N TRP A 122 2.41 3.89 -5.18
CA TRP A 122 1.61 4.20 -4.00
C TRP A 122 1.15 2.92 -3.33
N ALA A 123 1.55 2.71 -2.06
CA ALA A 123 1.22 1.50 -1.30
C ALA A 123 0.80 1.86 0.13
N ASN A 124 -0.50 2.06 0.33
CA ASN A 124 -1.02 2.43 1.64
C ASN A 124 -1.37 1.19 2.47
N MET A 125 -0.81 1.10 3.68
CA MET A 125 -1.11 0.08 4.69
C MET A 125 -0.95 -1.37 4.21
N ALA A 126 0.02 -1.63 3.32
CA ALA A 126 0.24 -2.95 2.71
C ALA A 126 1.42 -3.70 3.34
N LEU A 127 2.56 -3.04 3.59
CA LEU A 127 3.83 -3.69 3.91
C LEU A 127 3.78 -4.58 5.16
N HIS A 128 3.13 -4.12 6.22
CA HIS A 128 3.03 -4.86 7.49
C HIS A 128 2.10 -6.08 7.43
N MET A 129 1.37 -6.24 6.33
CA MET A 129 0.52 -7.42 6.08
C MET A 129 1.19 -8.45 5.16
N ALA A 130 2.40 -8.17 4.69
CA ALA A 130 3.18 -9.10 3.88
C ALA A 130 3.85 -10.16 4.74
N SER A 131 3.78 -11.43 4.32
CA SER A 131 4.53 -12.53 4.96
C SER A 131 6.03 -12.46 4.68
N ASP A 132 6.40 -11.85 3.57
CA ASP A 132 7.78 -11.54 3.19
C ASP A 132 7.84 -10.07 2.73
N PRO A 133 8.05 -9.13 3.67
CA PRO A 133 8.09 -7.71 3.33
C PRO A 133 9.31 -7.31 2.49
N LEU A 134 10.44 -8.03 2.60
CA LEU A 134 11.63 -7.75 1.78
C LEU A 134 11.40 -8.13 0.33
N ALA A 135 10.78 -9.28 0.08
CA ALA A 135 10.37 -9.67 -1.27
C ALA A 135 9.34 -8.69 -1.86
N LEU A 136 8.44 -8.15 -1.03
CA LEU A 136 7.48 -7.13 -1.47
C LEU A 136 8.17 -5.81 -1.82
N LEU A 137 9.13 -5.36 -1.02
CA LEU A 137 9.94 -4.16 -1.32
C LEU A 137 10.74 -4.34 -2.61
N ALA A 138 11.40 -5.48 -2.79
CA ALA A 138 12.11 -5.80 -4.03
C ALA A 138 11.17 -5.77 -5.25
N ARG A 139 9.96 -6.32 -5.11
CA ARG A 139 8.93 -6.26 -6.15
C ARG A 139 8.50 -4.82 -6.47
N TRP A 140 8.32 -3.97 -5.46
CA TRP A 140 7.99 -2.56 -5.68
C TRP A 140 9.13 -1.82 -6.37
N HIS A 141 10.37 -2.12 -5.99
CA HIS A 141 11.56 -1.53 -6.62
C HIS A 141 11.65 -1.90 -8.11
N GLU A 142 11.38 -3.17 -8.48
CA GLU A 142 11.34 -3.61 -9.89
C GLU A 142 10.28 -2.87 -10.73
N LEU A 143 9.19 -2.42 -10.09
CA LEU A 143 8.11 -1.71 -10.75
C LEU A 143 8.35 -0.20 -10.86
N LEU A 144 9.39 0.34 -10.20
CA LEU A 144 9.73 1.75 -10.23
C LEU A 144 10.72 2.08 -11.33
N ALA A 145 10.45 3.15 -12.06
CA ALA A 145 11.37 3.74 -13.01
C ALA A 145 12.59 4.36 -12.30
N VAL A 146 13.70 4.50 -13.03
CA VAL A 146 14.82 5.31 -12.57
C VAL A 146 14.31 6.73 -12.27
N ASP A 147 14.76 7.31 -11.16
CA ASP A 147 14.28 8.60 -10.63
C ASP A 147 12.79 8.62 -10.22
N GLY A 148 12.12 7.47 -10.22
CA GLY A 148 10.79 7.30 -9.63
C GLY A 148 10.83 7.28 -8.10
N PHE A 149 9.68 7.37 -7.46
CA PHE A 149 9.61 7.31 -6.00
C PHE A 149 8.51 6.36 -5.50
N LEU A 150 8.80 5.76 -4.36
CA LEU A 150 7.88 4.96 -3.59
C LEU A 150 7.26 5.80 -2.47
N MET A 151 5.94 5.82 -2.42
CA MET A 151 5.18 6.39 -1.31
C MET A 151 4.37 5.30 -0.63
N PHE A 152 4.76 4.92 0.58
CA PHE A 152 4.07 3.85 1.30
C PHE A 152 3.81 4.21 2.76
N SER A 153 2.90 3.48 3.37
CA SER A 153 2.65 3.53 4.80
C SER A 153 2.48 2.13 5.38
N CYS A 154 2.83 1.99 6.63
CA CYS A 154 2.65 0.76 7.39
C CYS A 154 2.42 1.08 8.87
N LEU A 155 2.07 0.06 9.64
CA LEU A 155 2.00 0.16 11.10
C LEU A 155 3.42 0.18 11.68
N GLY A 156 3.65 1.05 12.66
CA GLY A 156 4.95 1.21 13.31
C GLY A 156 5.01 0.56 14.70
N PRO A 157 6.17 0.64 15.39
CA PRO A 157 6.47 -0.11 16.61
C PRO A 157 5.56 0.23 17.80
N ASP A 158 4.96 1.40 17.84
CA ASP A 158 4.02 1.79 18.91
C ASP A 158 2.58 1.28 18.68
N THR A 159 2.33 0.62 17.55
CA THR A 159 1.03 0.03 17.25
C THR A 159 0.67 -1.00 18.30
N LEU A 160 -0.55 -0.89 18.83
CA LEU A 160 -1.10 -1.77 19.90
C LEU A 160 -0.23 -1.84 21.17
N LYS A 161 0.60 -0.84 21.45
CA LYS A 161 1.51 -0.81 22.61
C LYS A 161 0.80 -1.08 23.94
N SER A 162 -0.35 -0.46 24.17
CA SER A 162 -1.15 -0.67 25.38
C SER A 162 -1.72 -2.09 25.48
N LEU A 163 -2.16 -2.66 24.35
CA LEU A 163 -2.64 -4.03 24.30
C LEU A 163 -1.51 -5.02 24.55
N ARG A 164 -0.36 -4.82 23.91
CA ARG A 164 0.84 -5.66 24.15
C ARG A 164 1.28 -5.62 25.61
N ARG A 165 1.25 -4.43 26.24
CA ARG A 165 1.54 -4.29 27.68
C ARG A 165 0.55 -5.06 28.55
N LEU A 166 -0.75 -4.97 28.27
CA LEU A 166 -1.78 -5.71 28.97
C LEU A 166 -1.56 -7.23 28.87
N TYR A 167 -1.25 -7.74 27.70
CA TYR A 167 -0.98 -9.17 27.49
C TYR A 167 0.26 -9.61 28.27
N ALA A 168 1.34 -8.82 28.22
CA ALA A 168 2.56 -9.10 28.98
C ALA A 168 2.31 -9.15 30.51
N THR A 169 1.54 -8.20 31.06
CA THR A 169 1.21 -8.20 32.51
C THR A 169 0.35 -9.38 32.93
N ARG A 170 -0.36 -10.02 32.01
CA ARG A 170 -1.20 -11.19 32.24
C ARG A 170 -0.48 -12.50 31.94
N GLY A 171 0.77 -12.46 31.49
CA GLY A 171 1.50 -13.64 31.06
C GLY A 171 0.89 -14.32 29.82
N TRP A 172 0.13 -13.59 29.00
CA TRP A 172 -0.47 -14.10 27.78
C TRP A 172 0.51 -14.01 26.62
N PRO A 173 0.36 -14.89 25.59
CA PRO A 173 1.13 -14.77 24.36
C PRO A 173 0.95 -13.40 23.70
N ALA A 174 1.97 -12.91 22.98
CA ALA A 174 1.91 -11.63 22.30
C ALA A 174 0.69 -11.54 21.35
N PRO A 175 -0.12 -10.45 21.40
CA PRO A 175 -1.34 -10.33 20.60
C PRO A 175 -1.07 -10.06 19.11
N SER A 176 0.14 -9.69 18.76
CA SER A 176 0.59 -9.42 17.40
C SER A 176 2.10 -9.65 17.28
N HIS A 177 2.61 -9.76 16.05
CA HIS A 177 4.03 -9.60 15.79
C HIS A 177 4.47 -8.16 16.13
N THR A 178 5.75 -7.94 16.28
CA THR A 178 6.35 -6.59 16.40
C THR A 178 6.32 -5.90 15.04
N PHE A 179 6.12 -4.59 15.03
CA PHE A 179 6.15 -3.80 13.80
C PHE A 179 7.51 -3.13 13.67
N THR A 180 8.07 -3.16 12.47
CA THR A 180 9.37 -2.58 12.14
C THR A 180 9.29 -1.05 12.13
N ASP A 181 10.33 -0.38 12.61
CA ASP A 181 10.43 1.07 12.56
C ASP A 181 10.65 1.59 11.13
N MET A 182 10.23 2.83 10.89
CA MET A 182 10.39 3.46 9.57
C MET A 182 11.86 3.68 9.18
N HIS A 183 12.76 3.87 10.16
CA HIS A 183 14.18 3.98 9.89
C HIS A 183 14.76 2.65 9.43
N ASP A 184 14.38 1.56 10.09
CA ASP A 184 14.79 0.21 9.68
C ASP A 184 14.30 -0.12 8.27
N TRP A 185 13.06 0.31 7.90
CA TRP A 185 12.58 0.16 6.53
C TRP A 185 13.40 0.99 5.54
N GLY A 186 13.81 2.20 5.91
CA GLY A 186 14.66 3.06 5.08
C GLY A 186 16.03 2.45 4.81
N ASP A 187 16.60 1.74 5.78
CA ASP A 187 17.90 1.07 5.65
C ASP A 187 17.82 -0.20 4.78
N MET A 188 16.63 -0.73 4.50
CA MET A 188 16.39 -1.92 3.68
C MET A 188 16.02 -1.59 2.22
N LEU A 189 15.77 -0.31 1.89
CA LEU A 189 15.41 0.17 0.55
C LEU A 189 16.64 0.58 -0.24
#